data_aaa4ead780212e970e92cfd67c2b0924
#
_entry.id   aaa4ead780212e970e92cfd67c2b0924
#
_cell.length_a   1.000
_cell.length_b   1.000
_cell.length_c   1.000
_cell.angle_alpha   90.00
_cell.angle_beta   90.00
_cell.angle_gamma   90.00
#
_symmetry.space_group_name_H-M   'P 1'
#
loop_
_entity.id
_entity.type
_entity.pdbx_description
1 polymer ?
#
loop_
_entity_poly.entity_id
_entity_poly.type
_entity_poly.pdbx_seq_one_letter_code
_entity_poly.pdbx_strand_id
1 'polypeptide(L)'
;MQDIYFGTYTKRDSKGIYKASFDERTGQLSDLQLVAQEPNPTYLAFSKAGFLYSVGAEEGLGGIASFSPDHQLINHVVDEGAPLCYVSVDEVRGLVYGANYHKGQVLSYRIHEDGHLTFVDQATHQGSGPHENQASPHVHYADLTPDKLLITCDLGTDQVVVYQVDDFGKLTEAQTYQTAPGAGPRHIIFHSHYKTAYLINELNATIDVLFYDGLGYFEHFQTISTLPEDYEGQKWAAAIRLSEDGKFLYASNRAHNSIAVYEILADGSLVLLEIVPTNGLNPRDFILSPDQEYLIAVHQDSDNATVFKRDKETGRLTELSHDFYVPEAVCVLFN
;
A
#
# COMPACT_ATOMS: atom_id res chain seq x y z
N MET A 1 8.80 -14.29 -18.00
CA MET A 1 9.42 -14.03 -16.68
C MET A 1 9.32 -12.54 -16.44
N GLN A 2 8.83 -12.16 -15.28
CA GLN A 2 8.71 -10.76 -14.82
C GLN A 2 9.54 -10.62 -13.55
N ASP A 3 10.12 -9.45 -13.34
CA ASP A 3 10.80 -9.14 -12.09
C ASP A 3 9.76 -8.69 -11.05
N ILE A 4 9.77 -9.33 -9.89
CA ILE A 4 8.95 -8.97 -8.73
C ILE A 4 9.85 -8.54 -7.57
N TYR A 5 9.52 -7.43 -6.92
CA TYR A 5 10.32 -6.81 -5.88
C TYR A 5 9.63 -6.89 -4.52
N PHE A 6 10.43 -7.01 -3.47
CA PHE A 6 9.95 -7.11 -2.09
C PHE A 6 10.61 -6.07 -1.22
N GLY A 7 9.77 -5.25 -0.59
CA GLY A 7 10.14 -4.37 0.51
C GLY A 7 9.97 -5.11 1.83
N THR A 8 10.91 -4.96 2.74
CA THR A 8 10.98 -5.81 3.93
C THR A 8 11.22 -5.00 5.21
N TYR A 9 10.90 -5.56 6.36
CA TYR A 9 11.59 -5.21 7.58
C TYR A 9 12.99 -5.82 7.58
N THR A 10 13.89 -5.29 8.43
CA THR A 10 15.25 -5.84 8.62
C THR A 10 15.51 -6.11 10.10
N LYS A 11 14.51 -6.69 10.76
CA LYS A 11 14.55 -6.94 12.20
C LYS A 11 15.13 -8.30 12.55
N ARG A 12 15.12 -9.24 11.59
CA ARG A 12 15.60 -10.62 11.75
C ARG A 12 16.66 -10.95 10.66
N ASP A 13 16.22 -11.60 9.58
CA ASP A 13 17.10 -12.17 8.57
C ASP A 13 17.25 -11.33 7.30
N SER A 14 16.26 -10.47 7.02
CA SER A 14 16.31 -9.58 5.88
C SER A 14 17.43 -8.54 6.00
N LYS A 15 17.97 -8.13 4.82
CA LYS A 15 19.04 -7.13 4.70
C LYS A 15 18.61 -5.91 3.87
N GLY A 16 17.40 -5.90 3.34
CA GLY A 16 16.95 -4.77 2.51
C GLY A 16 15.92 -5.14 1.46
N ILE A 17 16.13 -4.67 0.24
CA ILE A 17 15.23 -4.86 -0.89
C ILE A 17 15.63 -6.12 -1.66
N TYR A 18 14.65 -6.98 -1.91
CA TYR A 18 14.86 -8.21 -2.67
C TYR A 18 14.11 -8.17 -4.00
N LYS A 19 14.58 -8.98 -4.94
CA LYS A 19 13.95 -9.25 -6.23
C LYS A 19 13.89 -10.76 -6.47
N ALA A 20 12.83 -11.22 -7.11
CA ALA A 20 12.72 -12.59 -7.63
C ALA A 20 12.20 -12.58 -9.06
N SER A 21 12.30 -13.74 -9.74
CA SER A 21 11.69 -13.97 -11.03
C SER A 21 10.31 -14.61 -10.86
N PHE A 22 9.30 -14.10 -11.56
CA PHE A 22 7.95 -14.66 -11.62
C PHE A 22 7.65 -15.18 -13.02
N ASP A 23 7.26 -16.45 -13.16
CA ASP A 23 6.82 -17.04 -14.43
C ASP A 23 5.29 -16.97 -14.56
N GLU A 24 4.77 -16.04 -15.35
CA GLU A 24 3.33 -15.84 -15.59
C GLU A 24 2.61 -17.08 -16.20
N ARG A 25 3.35 -18.01 -16.81
CA ARG A 25 2.73 -19.22 -17.37
C ARG A 25 2.45 -20.29 -16.31
N THR A 26 3.23 -20.31 -15.25
CA THR A 26 3.20 -21.36 -14.22
C THR A 26 2.83 -20.84 -12.84
N GLY A 27 2.92 -19.51 -12.62
CA GLY A 27 2.78 -18.90 -11.29
C GLY A 27 3.96 -19.16 -10.36
N GLN A 28 5.11 -19.60 -10.85
CA GLN A 28 6.27 -19.91 -10.03
C GLN A 28 7.13 -18.70 -9.75
N LEU A 29 7.54 -18.57 -8.48
CA LEU A 29 8.57 -17.65 -8.02
C LEU A 29 9.90 -18.40 -7.94
N SER A 30 11.01 -17.76 -8.35
CA SER A 30 12.37 -18.32 -8.30
C SER A 30 13.42 -17.22 -8.13
N ASP A 31 14.65 -17.62 -7.87
CA ASP A 31 15.85 -16.78 -7.93
C ASP A 31 15.79 -15.51 -7.07
N LEU A 32 15.44 -15.67 -5.77
CA LEU A 32 15.45 -14.56 -4.82
C LEU A 32 16.85 -13.97 -4.66
N GLN A 33 16.99 -12.66 -4.87
CA GLN A 33 18.25 -11.94 -4.78
C GLN A 33 18.08 -10.67 -3.93
N LEU A 34 19.05 -10.38 -3.08
CA LEU A 34 19.19 -9.08 -2.44
C LEU A 34 19.70 -8.08 -3.49
N VAL A 35 18.94 -7.04 -3.79
CA VAL A 35 19.31 -6.04 -4.81
C VAL A 35 19.84 -4.74 -4.20
N ALA A 36 19.39 -4.38 -3.01
CA ALA A 36 19.91 -3.24 -2.26
C ALA A 36 19.87 -3.49 -0.76
N GLN A 37 20.93 -3.10 -0.04
CA GLN A 37 20.91 -3.05 1.41
C GLN A 37 20.30 -1.73 1.85
N GLU A 38 19.24 -1.81 2.65
CA GLU A 38 18.55 -0.65 3.21
C GLU A 38 17.87 -1.02 4.54
N PRO A 39 17.94 -0.19 5.58
CA PRO A 39 17.22 -0.45 6.81
C PRO A 39 15.70 -0.28 6.65
N ASN A 40 14.96 -1.36 6.86
CA ASN A 40 13.50 -1.40 6.84
C ASN A 40 12.87 -0.70 5.61
N PRO A 41 13.20 -1.09 4.36
CA PRO A 41 12.59 -0.54 3.14
C PRO A 41 11.17 -1.10 2.98
N THR A 42 10.26 -0.69 3.88
CA THR A 42 8.94 -1.29 4.07
C THR A 42 7.92 -0.93 3.00
N TYR A 43 8.23 0.03 2.14
CA TYR A 43 7.42 0.36 0.97
C TYR A 43 8.32 0.82 -0.18
N LEU A 44 7.93 0.47 -1.40
CA LEU A 44 8.70 0.67 -2.63
C LEU A 44 7.84 1.33 -3.71
N ALA A 45 8.44 2.16 -4.56
CA ALA A 45 7.82 2.69 -5.76
C ALA A 45 8.86 2.87 -6.87
N PHE A 46 8.50 2.52 -8.11
CA PHE A 46 9.34 2.78 -9.28
C PHE A 46 8.84 4.01 -10.03
N SER A 47 9.78 4.80 -10.57
CA SER A 47 9.46 5.75 -11.62
C SER A 47 9.49 5.05 -12.98
N LYS A 48 8.84 5.65 -14.00
CA LYS A 48 8.88 5.18 -15.39
C LYS A 48 10.30 5.16 -15.98
N ALA A 49 11.21 5.96 -15.42
CA ALA A 49 12.62 5.96 -15.80
C ALA A 49 13.42 4.82 -15.14
N GLY A 50 12.78 3.99 -14.30
CA GLY A 50 13.40 2.84 -13.64
C GLY A 50 14.08 3.16 -12.32
N PHE A 51 14.05 4.40 -11.83
CA PHE A 51 14.53 4.70 -10.48
C PHE A 51 13.61 4.08 -9.43
N LEU A 52 14.22 3.51 -8.40
CA LEU A 52 13.51 2.92 -7.27
C LEU A 52 13.58 3.86 -6.07
N TYR A 53 12.43 4.15 -5.49
CA TYR A 53 12.29 4.89 -4.24
C TYR A 53 11.75 3.98 -3.15
N SER A 54 12.33 4.05 -1.97
CA SER A 54 11.90 3.24 -0.82
C SER A 54 11.82 4.07 0.46
N VAL A 55 11.03 3.58 1.39
CA VAL A 55 11.24 3.93 2.79
C VAL A 55 12.69 3.65 3.14
N GLY A 56 13.37 4.55 3.89
CA GLY A 56 14.78 4.41 4.19
C GLY A 56 15.20 5.06 5.49
N ALA A 57 16.39 4.73 5.93
CA ALA A 57 17.00 5.30 7.14
C ALA A 57 18.53 5.35 7.02
N GLU A 58 19.13 6.40 7.58
CA GLU A 58 20.57 6.60 7.61
C GLU A 58 21.01 7.13 8.97
N GLU A 59 22.02 6.52 9.58
CA GLU A 59 22.62 6.94 10.87
C GLU A 59 21.59 7.16 12.01
N GLY A 60 20.51 6.38 12.02
CA GLY A 60 19.43 6.48 13.02
C GLY A 60 18.36 7.54 12.72
N LEU A 61 18.48 8.25 11.61
CA LEU A 61 17.47 9.16 11.07
C LEU A 61 16.55 8.39 10.11
N GLY A 62 15.27 8.78 10.04
CA GLY A 62 14.28 8.13 9.20
C GLY A 62 13.83 9.01 8.03
N GLY A 63 13.50 8.41 6.90
CA GLY A 63 13.03 9.14 5.72
C GLY A 63 12.83 8.25 4.51
N ILE A 64 13.42 8.66 3.39
CA ILE A 64 13.31 8.03 2.07
C ILE A 64 14.70 7.81 1.47
N ALA A 65 14.86 6.73 0.71
CA ALA A 65 16.04 6.40 -0.08
C ALA A 65 15.71 6.37 -1.57
N SER A 66 16.67 6.78 -2.40
CA SER A 66 16.60 6.74 -3.87
C SER A 66 17.69 5.84 -4.42
N PHE A 67 17.34 5.00 -5.40
CA PHE A 67 18.25 4.07 -6.07
C PHE A 67 18.17 4.21 -7.58
N SER A 68 19.32 4.01 -8.24
CA SER A 68 19.42 3.97 -9.72
C SER A 68 18.68 2.76 -10.31
N PRO A 69 18.47 2.70 -11.64
CA PRO A 69 17.94 1.51 -12.30
C PRO A 69 18.78 0.23 -12.06
N ASP A 70 20.06 0.38 -11.75
CA ASP A 70 20.96 -0.73 -11.36
C ASP A 70 20.96 -0.99 -9.84
N HIS A 71 19.98 -0.44 -9.11
CA HIS A 71 19.79 -0.58 -7.66
C HIS A 71 20.97 -0.05 -6.80
N GLN A 72 21.75 0.88 -7.32
CA GLN A 72 22.78 1.56 -6.53
C GLN A 72 22.15 2.72 -5.77
N LEU A 73 22.46 2.84 -4.49
CA LEU A 73 22.00 3.97 -3.68
C LEU A 73 22.49 5.28 -4.28
N ILE A 74 21.55 6.21 -4.54
CA ILE A 74 21.84 7.57 -5.01
C ILE A 74 21.95 8.50 -3.81
N ASN A 75 20.87 8.61 -3.02
CA ASN A 75 20.89 9.41 -1.79
C ASN A 75 19.78 9.00 -0.82
N HIS A 76 19.94 9.42 0.43
CA HIS A 76 18.88 9.49 1.42
C HIS A 76 18.40 10.94 1.60
N VAL A 77 17.11 11.12 1.92
CA VAL A 77 16.56 12.34 2.48
C VAL A 77 15.90 11.96 3.80
N VAL A 78 16.61 12.22 4.89
CA VAL A 78 16.25 11.77 6.23
C VAL A 78 16.13 12.93 7.20
N ASP A 79 15.36 12.73 8.27
CA ASP A 79 15.16 13.66 9.36
C ASP A 79 15.05 12.92 10.69
N GLU A 80 15.12 13.62 11.79
CA GLU A 80 15.03 13.05 13.14
C GLU A 80 13.71 12.30 13.37
N GLY A 81 13.79 11.09 13.92
CA GLY A 81 12.63 10.23 14.25
C GLY A 81 12.42 9.06 13.27
N ALA A 82 11.21 8.49 13.27
CA ALA A 82 10.90 7.30 12.53
C ALA A 82 10.86 7.50 11.00
N PRO A 83 11.21 6.47 10.19
CA PRO A 83 11.11 6.52 8.75
C PRO A 83 9.64 6.61 8.28
N LEU A 84 9.47 6.82 6.97
CA LEU A 84 8.18 6.73 6.30
C LEU A 84 7.59 5.32 6.41
N CYS A 85 6.33 5.16 6.03
CA CYS A 85 5.67 3.85 5.89
C CYS A 85 5.05 3.63 4.50
N TYR A 86 5.03 4.66 3.67
CA TYR A 86 4.50 4.64 2.31
C TYR A 86 5.28 5.61 1.42
N VAL A 87 5.48 5.26 0.16
CA VAL A 87 6.02 6.13 -0.89
C VAL A 87 5.25 5.92 -2.19
N SER A 88 5.04 7.01 -2.96
CA SER A 88 4.45 6.99 -4.30
C SER A 88 5.13 7.99 -5.22
N VAL A 89 5.01 7.79 -6.54
CA VAL A 89 5.66 8.63 -7.57
C VAL A 89 4.62 9.41 -8.37
N ASP A 90 4.77 10.72 -8.44
CA ASP A 90 4.05 11.60 -9.36
C ASP A 90 4.93 11.88 -10.58
N GLU A 91 4.75 11.09 -11.62
CA GLU A 91 5.47 11.22 -12.89
C GLU A 91 5.23 12.55 -13.60
N VAL A 92 4.05 13.14 -13.38
CA VAL A 92 3.67 14.38 -14.10
C VAL A 92 4.40 15.58 -13.54
N ARG A 93 4.49 15.66 -12.19
CA ARG A 93 5.17 16.78 -11.52
C ARG A 93 6.62 16.49 -11.18
N GLY A 94 7.10 15.24 -11.40
CA GLY A 94 8.44 14.80 -11.01
C GLY A 94 8.63 14.87 -9.49
N LEU A 95 7.68 14.29 -8.76
CA LEU A 95 7.68 14.26 -7.30
C LEU A 95 7.57 12.83 -6.76
N VAL A 96 8.08 12.64 -5.54
CA VAL A 96 7.74 11.50 -4.69
C VAL A 96 6.98 12.03 -3.48
N TYR A 97 5.90 11.34 -3.11
CA TYR A 97 5.21 11.58 -1.86
C TYR A 97 5.51 10.49 -0.86
N GLY A 98 5.53 10.85 0.41
CA GLY A 98 5.74 9.92 1.51
C GLY A 98 4.76 10.14 2.65
N ALA A 99 4.31 9.05 3.28
CA ALA A 99 3.54 9.10 4.51
C ALA A 99 4.41 8.69 5.70
N ASN A 100 4.35 9.45 6.79
CA ASN A 100 5.03 9.11 8.04
C ASN A 100 3.99 8.80 9.12
N TYR A 101 3.86 7.51 9.43
CA TYR A 101 2.91 7.00 10.42
C TYR A 101 3.18 7.56 11.83
N HIS A 102 4.42 7.56 12.27
CA HIS A 102 4.78 7.94 13.65
C HIS A 102 4.75 9.44 13.90
N LYS A 103 4.98 10.24 12.86
CA LYS A 103 4.95 11.71 12.95
C LYS A 103 3.61 12.31 12.52
N GLY A 104 2.69 11.50 11.95
CA GLY A 104 1.42 11.99 11.39
C GLY A 104 1.63 12.99 10.25
N GLN A 105 2.57 12.71 9.35
CA GLN A 105 2.98 13.65 8.31
C GLN A 105 2.81 13.06 6.91
N VAL A 106 2.53 13.95 5.97
CA VAL A 106 2.70 13.72 4.53
C VAL A 106 3.81 14.64 4.04
N LEU A 107 4.70 14.11 3.18
CA LEU A 107 5.89 14.81 2.68
C LEU A 107 5.93 14.75 1.16
N SER A 108 6.50 15.79 0.54
CA SER A 108 6.80 15.82 -0.88
C SER A 108 8.30 16.03 -1.12
N TYR A 109 8.82 15.34 -2.16
CA TYR A 109 10.21 15.37 -2.56
C TYR A 109 10.31 15.60 -4.07
N ARG A 110 11.28 16.41 -4.52
CA ARG A 110 11.59 16.63 -5.93
C ARG A 110 12.49 15.53 -6.46
N ILE A 111 12.11 14.93 -7.58
CA ILE A 111 12.96 14.03 -8.37
C ILE A 111 13.82 14.90 -9.32
N HIS A 112 15.13 14.72 -9.29
CA HIS A 112 16.07 15.32 -10.23
C HIS A 112 16.41 14.35 -11.38
N GLU A 113 17.06 14.85 -12.45
CA GLU A 113 17.33 14.08 -13.66
C GLU A 113 18.15 12.80 -13.43
N ASP A 114 19.02 12.79 -12.42
CA ASP A 114 19.85 11.65 -12.02
C ASP A 114 19.15 10.75 -10.98
N GLY A 115 17.89 11.05 -10.65
CA GLY A 115 17.07 10.28 -9.71
C GLY A 115 17.25 10.67 -8.25
N HIS A 116 18.19 11.57 -7.89
CA HIS A 116 18.29 11.99 -6.49
C HIS A 116 17.07 12.79 -6.05
N LEU A 117 16.77 12.72 -4.76
CA LEU A 117 15.64 13.40 -4.14
C LEU A 117 16.10 14.60 -3.33
N THR A 118 15.30 15.66 -3.33
CA THR A 118 15.40 16.77 -2.37
C THR A 118 14.04 17.02 -1.72
N PHE A 119 14.04 17.29 -0.40
CA PHE A 119 12.83 17.67 0.32
C PHE A 119 12.24 18.97 -0.23
N VAL A 120 10.90 19.01 -0.33
CA VAL A 120 10.18 20.19 -0.81
C VAL A 120 9.24 20.74 0.25
N ASP A 121 8.29 19.94 0.74
CA ASP A 121 7.25 20.40 1.66
C ASP A 121 6.72 19.26 2.52
N GLN A 122 6.04 19.62 3.62
CA GLN A 122 5.32 18.67 4.47
C GLN A 122 4.06 19.30 5.05
N ALA A 123 3.07 18.45 5.30
CA ALA A 123 1.93 18.78 6.14
C ALA A 123 1.88 17.83 7.35
N THR A 124 1.56 18.36 8.52
CA THR A 124 1.45 17.58 9.77
C THR A 124 0.01 17.61 10.24
N HIS A 125 -0.59 16.43 10.34
CA HIS A 125 -1.95 16.26 10.83
C HIS A 125 -2.05 16.51 12.33
N GLN A 126 -3.26 16.79 12.80
CA GLN A 126 -3.57 17.04 14.20
C GLN A 126 -4.81 16.26 14.61
N GLY A 127 -4.88 15.83 15.86
CA GLY A 127 -6.05 15.15 16.40
C GLY A 127 -5.75 13.76 16.95
N SER A 128 -6.81 13.03 17.23
CA SER A 128 -6.79 11.65 17.75
C SER A 128 -8.14 10.99 17.49
N GLY A 129 -8.23 9.68 17.65
CA GLY A 129 -9.47 8.91 17.55
C GLY A 129 -9.78 8.15 18.85
N PRO A 130 -10.89 7.41 18.88
CA PRO A 130 -11.35 6.72 20.09
C PRO A 130 -10.66 5.37 20.36
N HIS A 131 -9.94 4.81 19.38
CA HIS A 131 -9.26 3.53 19.52
C HIS A 131 -7.93 3.70 20.24
N GLU A 132 -7.45 2.69 20.97
CA GLU A 132 -6.17 2.73 21.70
C GLU A 132 -4.95 3.05 20.82
N ASN A 133 -5.00 2.68 19.53
CA ASN A 133 -3.97 2.98 18.53
C ASN A 133 -4.18 4.33 17.83
N GLN A 134 -5.04 5.21 18.36
CA GLN A 134 -5.36 6.51 17.79
C GLN A 134 -5.04 7.67 18.74
N ALA A 135 -4.01 7.52 19.58
CA ALA A 135 -3.61 8.57 20.52
C ALA A 135 -3.06 9.85 19.84
N SER A 136 -2.64 9.74 18.59
CA SER A 136 -2.10 10.81 17.74
C SER A 136 -2.36 10.51 16.27
N PRO A 137 -2.12 11.47 15.33
CA PRO A 137 -2.20 11.21 13.90
C PRO A 137 -1.23 10.12 13.46
N HIS A 138 -1.67 9.30 12.50
CA HIS A 138 -0.91 8.19 11.93
C HIS A 138 -1.14 8.10 10.42
N VAL A 139 -0.52 9.01 9.64
CA VAL A 139 -0.66 9.02 8.17
C VAL A 139 0.01 7.77 7.60
N HIS A 140 -0.81 6.87 7.01
CA HIS A 140 -0.36 5.57 6.50
C HIS A 140 -0.27 5.51 4.98
N TYR A 141 -0.88 6.42 4.27
CA TYR A 141 -0.98 6.43 2.80
C TYR A 141 -0.83 7.84 2.26
N ALA A 142 -0.13 7.99 1.14
CA ALA A 142 0.00 9.23 0.39
C ALA A 142 0.19 8.91 -1.10
N ASP A 143 -0.85 9.07 -1.91
CA ASP A 143 -0.81 8.79 -3.35
C ASP A 143 -1.77 9.70 -4.12
N LEU A 144 -1.81 9.60 -5.45
CA LEU A 144 -2.65 10.45 -6.29
C LEU A 144 -4.04 9.86 -6.51
N THR A 145 -5.04 10.73 -6.47
CA THR A 145 -6.35 10.45 -7.05
C THR A 145 -6.26 10.36 -8.59
N PRO A 146 -7.26 9.79 -9.28
CA PRO A 146 -7.31 9.82 -10.75
C PRO A 146 -7.19 11.24 -11.33
N ASP A 147 -7.68 12.25 -10.60
CA ASP A 147 -7.68 13.66 -10.98
C ASP A 147 -6.42 14.43 -10.53
N LYS A 148 -5.39 13.71 -10.07
CA LYS A 148 -4.07 14.24 -9.69
C LYS A 148 -4.05 15.15 -8.46
N LEU A 149 -5.01 15.00 -7.57
CA LEU A 149 -4.90 15.47 -6.19
C LEU A 149 -4.10 14.47 -5.37
N LEU A 150 -3.35 14.95 -4.38
CA LEU A 150 -2.70 14.06 -3.42
C LEU A 150 -3.72 13.70 -2.34
N ILE A 151 -3.85 12.41 -2.04
CA ILE A 151 -4.75 11.91 -1.01
C ILE A 151 -3.97 11.13 0.05
N THR A 152 -4.35 11.33 1.31
CA THR A 152 -3.75 10.64 2.45
C THR A 152 -4.82 9.94 3.28
N CYS A 153 -4.45 8.81 3.90
CA CYS A 153 -5.27 8.15 4.91
C CYS A 153 -4.57 8.28 6.26
N ASP A 154 -5.24 8.88 7.22
CA ASP A 154 -4.75 9.02 8.59
C ASP A 154 -5.52 8.08 9.54
N LEU A 155 -4.89 6.97 9.84
CA LEU A 155 -5.42 5.93 10.73
C LEU A 155 -5.68 6.49 12.14
N GLY A 156 -4.85 7.42 12.61
CA GLY A 156 -4.89 7.94 13.98
C GLY A 156 -6.01 8.94 14.22
N THR A 157 -6.54 9.59 13.17
CA THR A 157 -7.59 10.63 13.29
C THR A 157 -8.90 10.24 12.61
N ASP A 158 -8.98 9.04 12.04
CA ASP A 158 -10.13 8.59 11.23
C ASP A 158 -10.41 9.50 10.02
N GLN A 159 -9.35 10.03 9.38
CA GLN A 159 -9.49 11.01 8.30
C GLN A 159 -8.84 10.55 6.99
N VAL A 160 -9.49 10.93 5.90
CA VAL A 160 -8.90 10.96 4.56
C VAL A 160 -8.76 12.42 4.17
N VAL A 161 -7.52 12.88 3.98
CA VAL A 161 -7.24 14.30 3.68
C VAL A 161 -6.74 14.43 2.25
N VAL A 162 -7.29 15.39 1.52
CA VAL A 162 -6.97 15.67 0.12
C VAL A 162 -6.22 16.99 0.02
N TYR A 163 -5.13 16.99 -0.75
CA TYR A 163 -4.29 18.16 -0.99
C TYR A 163 -4.26 18.52 -2.47
N GLN A 164 -4.25 19.81 -2.75
CA GLN A 164 -3.74 20.35 -3.99
C GLN A 164 -2.21 20.39 -3.90
N VAL A 165 -1.55 20.03 -5.00
CA VAL A 165 -0.09 20.09 -5.12
C VAL A 165 0.25 20.99 -6.29
N ASP A 166 1.04 22.04 -6.05
CA ASP A 166 1.49 22.92 -7.12
C ASP A 166 2.68 22.32 -7.90
N ASP A 167 3.12 22.99 -8.98
CA ASP A 167 4.23 22.52 -9.81
C ASP A 167 5.57 22.49 -9.07
N PHE A 168 5.67 23.16 -7.94
CA PHE A 168 6.85 23.14 -7.08
C PHE A 168 6.80 22.06 -6.01
N GLY A 169 5.66 21.36 -5.85
CA GLY A 169 5.47 20.29 -4.89
C GLY A 169 4.96 20.77 -3.52
N LYS A 170 4.49 22.03 -3.43
CA LYS A 170 3.90 22.55 -2.20
C LYS A 170 2.51 22.01 -1.99
N LEU A 171 2.22 21.60 -0.75
CA LEU A 171 0.97 20.99 -0.32
C LEU A 171 0.01 22.05 0.23
N THR A 172 -1.24 22.00 -0.22
CA THR A 172 -2.32 22.84 0.32
C THR A 172 -3.54 21.97 0.57
N GLU A 173 -3.94 21.81 1.84
CA GLU A 173 -5.14 21.05 2.19
C GLU A 173 -6.38 21.63 1.49
N ALA A 174 -7.16 20.74 0.87
CA ALA A 174 -8.33 21.11 0.07
C ALA A 174 -9.63 20.58 0.68
N GLN A 175 -9.66 19.30 1.06
CA GLN A 175 -10.85 18.61 1.57
C GLN A 175 -10.45 17.57 2.61
N THR A 176 -11.38 17.27 3.53
CA THR A 176 -11.23 16.20 4.51
C THR A 176 -12.53 15.39 4.58
N TYR A 177 -12.40 14.06 4.46
CA TYR A 177 -13.48 13.12 4.69
C TYR A 177 -13.25 12.43 6.04
N GLN A 178 -14.29 12.38 6.89
CA GLN A 178 -14.27 11.73 8.19
C GLN A 178 -14.90 10.34 8.10
N THR A 179 -14.15 9.29 8.44
CA THR A 179 -14.67 7.92 8.54
C THR A 179 -15.44 7.72 9.86
N ALA A 180 -16.03 6.54 10.04
CA ALA A 180 -16.62 6.16 11.32
C ALA A 180 -15.55 6.18 12.43
N PRO A 181 -15.90 6.62 13.66
CA PRO A 181 -14.95 6.65 14.76
C PRO A 181 -14.34 5.27 15.06
N GLY A 182 -13.01 5.18 15.14
CA GLY A 182 -12.30 3.94 15.38
C GLY A 182 -12.09 3.06 14.14
N ALA A 183 -12.43 3.53 12.95
CA ALA A 183 -12.25 2.77 11.70
C ALA A 183 -10.77 2.61 11.33
N GLY A 184 -9.98 3.65 11.46
CA GLY A 184 -8.56 3.65 11.13
C GLY A 184 -8.30 3.48 9.62
N PRO A 185 -8.61 4.49 8.77
CA PRO A 185 -8.38 4.42 7.33
C PRO A 185 -6.89 4.22 7.02
N ARG A 186 -6.60 3.25 6.14
CA ARG A 186 -5.23 2.81 5.89
C ARG A 186 -4.77 3.05 4.46
N HIS A 187 -5.51 2.55 3.48
CA HIS A 187 -5.26 2.72 2.04
C HIS A 187 -6.58 2.98 1.32
N ILE A 188 -6.52 3.72 0.21
CA ILE A 188 -7.67 4.00 -0.64
C ILE A 188 -7.31 3.72 -2.11
N ILE A 189 -8.24 3.12 -2.85
CA ILE A 189 -8.10 2.87 -4.28
C ILE A 189 -9.33 3.36 -5.03
N PHE A 190 -9.18 3.66 -6.31
CA PHE A 190 -10.23 4.23 -7.14
C PHE A 190 -10.62 3.28 -8.25
N HIS A 191 -11.92 3.14 -8.50
CA HIS A 191 -12.41 2.37 -9.63
C HIS A 191 -12.12 3.09 -10.94
N SER A 192 -11.63 2.35 -11.97
CA SER A 192 -11.21 2.94 -13.25
C SER A 192 -12.36 3.50 -14.10
N HIS A 193 -13.59 2.99 -13.90
CA HIS A 193 -14.76 3.33 -14.75
C HIS A 193 -15.90 4.00 -13.96
N TYR A 194 -15.95 3.88 -12.65
CA TYR A 194 -16.99 4.45 -11.80
C TYR A 194 -16.42 5.58 -10.94
N LYS A 195 -17.26 6.52 -10.56
CA LYS A 195 -16.92 7.53 -9.55
C LYS A 195 -16.99 6.92 -8.15
N THR A 196 -16.19 5.88 -7.93
CA THR A 196 -16.19 5.10 -6.69
C THR A 196 -14.78 4.94 -6.20
N ALA A 197 -14.59 5.12 -4.90
CA ALA A 197 -13.36 4.80 -4.18
C ALA A 197 -13.65 3.72 -3.11
N TYR A 198 -12.65 2.90 -2.84
CA TYR A 198 -12.71 1.86 -1.82
C TYR A 198 -11.62 2.12 -0.79
N LEU A 199 -12.04 2.41 0.43
CA LEU A 199 -11.19 2.77 1.55
C LEU A 199 -11.12 1.59 2.52
N ILE A 200 -9.94 0.98 2.66
CA ILE A 200 -9.75 -0.07 3.65
C ILE A 200 -9.42 0.54 5.01
N ASN A 201 -10.15 0.12 6.03
CA ASN A 201 -10.00 0.54 7.42
C ASN A 201 -9.29 -0.57 8.21
N GLU A 202 -8.15 -0.25 8.81
CA GLU A 202 -7.33 -1.23 9.51
C GLU A 202 -7.95 -1.70 10.81
N LEU A 203 -8.44 -0.76 11.66
CA LEU A 203 -8.73 -1.03 13.07
C LEU A 203 -10.06 -1.77 13.28
N ASN A 204 -11.02 -1.62 12.38
CA ASN A 204 -12.29 -2.33 12.42
C ASN A 204 -12.42 -3.42 11.35
N ALA A 205 -11.41 -3.58 10.47
CA ALA A 205 -11.36 -4.52 9.36
C ALA A 205 -12.58 -4.42 8.42
N THR A 206 -12.84 -3.22 7.92
CA THR A 206 -13.91 -2.93 6.96
C THR A 206 -13.38 -2.27 5.69
N ILE A 207 -14.21 -2.28 4.66
CA ILE A 207 -14.06 -1.45 3.47
C ILE A 207 -15.24 -0.50 3.40
N ASP A 208 -14.96 0.82 3.33
CA ASP A 208 -15.95 1.81 2.97
C ASP A 208 -15.97 2.01 1.46
N VAL A 209 -17.14 1.87 0.85
CA VAL A 209 -17.40 2.24 -0.53
C VAL A 209 -17.86 3.68 -0.54
N LEU A 210 -17.13 4.53 -1.27
CA LEU A 210 -17.34 5.96 -1.29
C LEU A 210 -17.64 6.43 -2.72
N PHE A 211 -18.64 7.25 -2.89
CA PHE A 211 -18.75 8.07 -4.10
C PHE A 211 -17.64 9.13 -4.09
N TYR A 212 -17.01 9.37 -5.25
CA TYR A 212 -15.95 10.34 -5.45
C TYR A 212 -16.28 11.27 -6.61
N ASP A 213 -16.31 12.59 -6.37
CA ASP A 213 -16.73 13.57 -7.37
C ASP A 213 -15.66 13.95 -8.41
N GLY A 214 -14.39 13.58 -8.18
CA GLY A 214 -13.24 13.98 -8.99
C GLY A 214 -12.56 15.27 -8.53
N LEU A 215 -13.05 15.91 -7.45
CA LEU A 215 -12.54 17.16 -6.91
C LEU A 215 -12.11 17.06 -5.43
N GLY A 216 -12.13 15.85 -4.88
CA GLY A 216 -11.72 15.57 -3.50
C GLY A 216 -12.87 15.38 -2.52
N TYR A 217 -14.11 15.49 -2.95
CA TYR A 217 -15.28 15.22 -2.12
C TYR A 217 -15.66 13.75 -2.16
N PHE A 218 -15.94 13.19 -0.98
CA PHE A 218 -16.38 11.82 -0.78
C PHE A 218 -17.73 11.76 -0.07
N GLU A 219 -18.58 10.83 -0.50
CA GLU A 219 -19.84 10.50 0.16
C GLU A 219 -19.89 9.00 0.43
N HIS A 220 -20.20 8.64 1.68
CA HIS A 220 -20.31 7.24 2.09
C HIS A 220 -21.51 6.56 1.45
N PHE A 221 -21.28 5.35 0.93
CA PHE A 221 -22.31 4.57 0.26
C PHE A 221 -22.57 3.22 0.94
N GLN A 222 -21.48 2.48 1.31
CA GLN A 222 -21.57 1.17 1.92
C GLN A 222 -20.37 0.96 2.86
N THR A 223 -20.56 0.19 3.92
CA THR A 223 -19.48 -0.42 4.70
C THR A 223 -19.64 -1.93 4.70
N ILE A 224 -18.57 -2.68 4.42
CA ILE A 224 -18.57 -4.15 4.40
C ILE A 224 -17.36 -4.69 5.16
N SER A 225 -17.56 -5.81 5.90
CA SER A 225 -16.48 -6.47 6.65
C SER A 225 -15.50 -7.19 5.72
N THR A 226 -14.21 -7.23 6.10
CA THR A 226 -13.18 -8.07 5.46
C THR A 226 -13.01 -9.41 6.16
N LEU A 227 -13.74 -9.63 7.26
CA LEU A 227 -13.65 -10.81 8.13
C LEU A 227 -14.97 -11.58 8.15
N PRO A 228 -14.95 -12.88 8.46
CA PRO A 228 -16.17 -13.66 8.71
C PRO A 228 -17.03 -13.03 9.83
N GLU A 229 -18.35 -13.20 9.75
CA GLU A 229 -19.30 -12.64 10.73
C GLU A 229 -19.07 -13.15 12.17
N ASP A 230 -18.59 -14.40 12.30
CA ASP A 230 -18.32 -15.07 13.57
C ASP A 230 -16.88 -14.91 14.07
N TYR A 231 -16.07 -14.09 13.41
CA TYR A 231 -14.69 -13.85 13.85
C TYR A 231 -14.61 -12.88 15.03
N GLU A 232 -14.14 -13.39 16.17
CA GLU A 232 -13.98 -12.62 17.42
C GLU A 232 -12.52 -12.21 17.70
N GLY A 233 -11.60 -12.51 16.79
CA GLY A 233 -10.18 -12.19 16.95
C GLY A 233 -9.85 -10.72 16.67
N GLN A 234 -8.55 -10.42 16.69
CA GLN A 234 -8.05 -9.08 16.42
C GLN A 234 -8.33 -8.65 14.97
N LYS A 235 -8.80 -7.42 14.81
CA LYS A 235 -9.18 -6.86 13.52
C LYS A 235 -8.05 -5.99 12.97
N TRP A 236 -7.32 -6.49 11.98
CA TRP A 236 -6.22 -5.78 11.32
C TRP A 236 -6.24 -6.02 9.82
N ALA A 237 -7.02 -5.26 9.08
CA ALA A 237 -6.92 -5.25 7.63
C ALA A 237 -5.63 -4.52 7.18
N ALA A 238 -5.17 -4.75 5.93
CA ALA A 238 -3.94 -4.16 5.47
C ALA A 238 -4.02 -3.63 4.03
N ALA A 239 -3.77 -4.46 3.03
CA ALA A 239 -3.72 -4.06 1.63
C ALA A 239 -5.08 -4.23 0.94
N ILE A 240 -5.29 -3.45 -0.11
CA ILE A 240 -6.48 -3.48 -0.96
C ILE A 240 -6.05 -3.32 -2.42
N ARG A 241 -6.60 -4.13 -3.32
CA ARG A 241 -6.31 -4.07 -4.76
C ARG A 241 -7.58 -4.34 -5.58
N LEU A 242 -7.67 -3.70 -6.75
CA LEU A 242 -8.69 -3.98 -7.77
C LEU A 242 -8.12 -4.88 -8.86
N SER A 243 -8.95 -5.74 -9.44
CA SER A 243 -8.64 -6.32 -10.74
C SER A 243 -8.67 -5.23 -11.82
N GLU A 244 -7.85 -5.37 -12.86
CA GLU A 244 -7.72 -4.37 -13.93
C GLU A 244 -9.04 -4.12 -14.68
N ASP A 245 -9.88 -5.16 -14.81
CA ASP A 245 -11.20 -5.07 -15.42
C ASP A 245 -12.27 -4.42 -14.51
N GLY A 246 -11.91 -4.07 -13.28
CA GLY A 246 -12.79 -3.44 -12.31
C GLY A 246 -13.92 -4.33 -11.77
N LYS A 247 -13.90 -5.65 -12.01
CA LYS A 247 -14.97 -6.54 -11.56
C LYS A 247 -14.82 -7.07 -10.15
N PHE A 248 -13.56 -7.13 -9.64
CA PHE A 248 -13.26 -7.74 -8.36
C PHE A 248 -12.33 -6.88 -7.52
N LEU A 249 -12.54 -6.98 -6.22
CA LEU A 249 -11.71 -6.33 -5.21
C LEU A 249 -11.18 -7.37 -4.22
N TYR A 250 -9.92 -7.19 -3.81
CA TYR A 250 -9.21 -8.06 -2.88
C TYR A 250 -8.71 -7.24 -1.68
N ALA A 251 -8.81 -7.82 -0.47
CA ALA A 251 -8.33 -7.18 0.76
C ALA A 251 -7.63 -8.19 1.69
N SER A 252 -6.49 -7.82 2.26
CA SER A 252 -5.76 -8.69 3.18
C SER A 252 -6.09 -8.40 4.64
N ASN A 253 -6.14 -9.47 5.47
CA ASN A 253 -6.35 -9.45 6.90
C ASN A 253 -5.15 -10.06 7.62
N ARG A 254 -4.38 -9.26 8.36
CA ARG A 254 -3.14 -9.69 9.01
C ARG A 254 -3.38 -10.67 10.14
N ALA A 255 -4.26 -10.36 11.09
CA ALA A 255 -4.50 -11.22 12.25
C ALA A 255 -5.27 -12.51 11.89
N HIS A 256 -6.15 -12.44 10.90
CA HIS A 256 -6.91 -13.60 10.39
C HIS A 256 -6.11 -14.41 9.35
N ASN A 257 -5.02 -13.87 8.84
CA ASN A 257 -4.16 -14.49 7.80
C ASN A 257 -4.94 -14.90 6.55
N SER A 258 -5.67 -13.96 5.97
CA SER A 258 -6.56 -14.25 4.82
C SER A 258 -6.60 -13.12 3.79
N ILE A 259 -7.11 -13.46 2.60
CA ILE A 259 -7.59 -12.52 1.58
C ILE A 259 -9.11 -12.63 1.49
N ALA A 260 -9.81 -11.51 1.64
CA ALA A 260 -11.22 -11.38 1.31
C ALA A 260 -11.38 -10.97 -0.15
N VAL A 261 -12.29 -11.63 -0.87
CA VAL A 261 -12.57 -11.45 -2.30
C VAL A 261 -13.99 -10.94 -2.47
N TYR A 262 -14.16 -9.87 -3.24
CA TYR A 262 -15.46 -9.24 -3.48
C TYR A 262 -15.73 -9.11 -4.98
N GLU A 263 -17.00 -9.28 -5.35
CA GLU A 263 -17.54 -8.83 -6.62
C GLU A 263 -17.94 -7.35 -6.51
N ILE A 264 -17.62 -6.57 -7.53
CA ILE A 264 -18.04 -5.17 -7.66
C ILE A 264 -19.30 -5.14 -8.56
N LEU A 265 -20.39 -4.67 -8.00
CA LEU A 265 -21.67 -4.54 -8.73
C LEU A 265 -21.68 -3.30 -9.62
N ALA A 266 -22.67 -3.20 -10.50
CA ALA A 266 -22.80 -2.12 -11.48
C ALA A 266 -22.96 -0.72 -10.86
N ASP A 267 -23.39 -0.63 -9.60
CA ASP A 267 -23.49 0.61 -8.83
C ASP A 267 -22.22 0.92 -8.00
N GLY A 268 -21.19 0.06 -8.09
CA GLY A 268 -19.94 0.16 -7.36
C GLY A 268 -19.97 -0.50 -5.98
N SER A 269 -21.11 -1.01 -5.52
CA SER A 269 -21.19 -1.74 -4.23
C SER A 269 -20.44 -3.07 -4.28
N LEU A 270 -20.09 -3.58 -3.11
CA LEU A 270 -19.34 -4.82 -2.93
C LEU A 270 -20.22 -5.95 -2.40
N VAL A 271 -20.01 -7.15 -2.93
CA VAL A 271 -20.56 -8.39 -2.38
C VAL A 271 -19.43 -9.35 -2.09
N LEU A 272 -19.34 -9.83 -0.85
CA LEU A 272 -18.33 -10.80 -0.43
C LEU A 272 -18.56 -12.14 -1.15
N LEU A 273 -17.55 -12.64 -1.84
CA LEU A 273 -17.56 -13.93 -2.52
C LEU A 273 -16.96 -15.05 -1.70
N GLU A 274 -15.80 -14.76 -1.06
CA GLU A 274 -15.07 -15.72 -0.22
C GLU A 274 -14.02 -15.02 0.63
N ILE A 275 -13.54 -15.73 1.66
CA ILE A 275 -12.37 -15.38 2.44
C ILE A 275 -11.46 -16.60 2.45
N VAL A 276 -10.26 -16.49 1.87
CA VAL A 276 -9.32 -17.60 1.72
C VAL A 276 -8.11 -17.44 2.65
N PRO A 277 -7.63 -18.52 3.30
CA PRO A 277 -6.41 -18.46 4.11
C PRO A 277 -5.20 -18.23 3.21
N THR A 278 -4.18 -17.54 3.71
CA THR A 278 -2.95 -17.26 2.96
C THR A 278 -1.82 -18.23 3.25
N ASN A 279 -1.97 -19.14 4.19
CA ASN A 279 -0.95 -20.11 4.61
C ASN A 279 0.42 -19.49 4.94
N GLY A 280 0.35 -18.33 5.56
CA GLY A 280 1.45 -17.58 6.14
C GLY A 280 0.92 -16.65 7.22
N LEU A 281 1.81 -16.03 7.97
CA LEU A 281 1.46 -15.19 9.11
C LEU A 281 1.64 -13.70 8.77
N ASN A 282 0.61 -12.92 9.03
CA ASN A 282 0.61 -11.48 8.86
C ASN A 282 0.78 -11.05 7.38
N PRO A 283 -0.19 -11.37 6.46
CA PRO A 283 -0.17 -10.95 5.05
C PRO A 283 -0.38 -9.43 4.95
N ARG A 284 0.72 -8.68 4.98
CA ARG A 284 0.68 -7.22 5.03
C ARG A 284 0.46 -6.57 3.67
N ASP A 285 0.94 -7.20 2.61
CA ASP A 285 0.72 -6.74 1.23
C ASP A 285 0.53 -7.93 0.27
N PHE A 286 -0.06 -7.64 -0.86
CA PHE A 286 -0.21 -8.56 -1.98
C PHE A 286 -0.34 -7.80 -3.29
N ILE A 287 -0.11 -8.47 -4.40
CA ILE A 287 -0.25 -7.88 -5.74
C ILE A 287 -0.90 -8.88 -6.70
N LEU A 288 -1.64 -8.35 -7.68
CA LEU A 288 -2.05 -9.12 -8.86
C LEU A 288 -0.92 -9.13 -9.90
N SER A 289 -0.70 -10.28 -10.55
CA SER A 289 0.27 -10.35 -11.65
C SER A 289 -0.14 -9.44 -12.82
N PRO A 290 0.80 -9.01 -13.67
CA PRO A 290 0.49 -8.14 -14.81
C PRO A 290 -0.55 -8.72 -15.77
N ASP A 291 -0.55 -10.05 -15.96
CA ASP A 291 -1.56 -10.77 -16.75
C ASP A 291 -2.89 -11.01 -16.03
N GLN A 292 -3.01 -10.58 -14.76
CA GLN A 292 -4.19 -10.72 -13.90
C GLN A 292 -4.60 -12.19 -13.62
N GLU A 293 -3.70 -13.15 -13.83
CA GLU A 293 -3.99 -14.57 -13.60
C GLU A 293 -3.59 -15.08 -12.22
N TYR A 294 -2.76 -14.31 -11.48
CA TYR A 294 -2.27 -14.69 -10.18
C TYR A 294 -2.39 -13.57 -9.16
N LEU A 295 -2.48 -13.95 -7.90
CA LEU A 295 -2.31 -13.07 -6.75
C LEU A 295 -1.16 -13.60 -5.91
N ILE A 296 -0.20 -12.72 -5.58
CA ILE A 296 0.95 -13.04 -4.76
C ILE A 296 0.82 -12.28 -3.44
N ALA A 297 0.69 -13.00 -2.31
CA ALA A 297 0.64 -12.44 -0.97
C ALA A 297 1.96 -12.68 -0.24
N VAL A 298 2.45 -11.66 0.47
CA VAL A 298 3.70 -11.73 1.25
C VAL A 298 3.44 -11.60 2.74
N HIS A 299 4.19 -12.37 3.54
CA HIS A 299 3.94 -12.54 4.95
C HIS A 299 5.12 -12.04 5.79
N GLN A 300 4.82 -11.08 6.68
CA GLN A 300 5.82 -10.44 7.53
C GLN A 300 6.47 -11.41 8.52
N ASP A 301 5.69 -12.33 9.11
CA ASP A 301 6.11 -13.08 10.29
C ASP A 301 6.47 -14.54 10.01
N SER A 302 6.11 -15.09 8.86
CA SER A 302 6.43 -16.46 8.43
C SER A 302 7.44 -16.53 7.28
N ASP A 303 7.96 -15.40 6.80
CA ASP A 303 9.05 -15.31 5.81
C ASP A 303 8.76 -16.08 4.51
N ASN A 304 7.51 -16.05 4.06
CA ASN A 304 7.10 -16.72 2.83
C ASN A 304 6.19 -15.86 1.96
N ALA A 305 6.09 -16.23 0.69
CA ALA A 305 5.07 -15.74 -0.23
C ALA A 305 4.14 -16.88 -0.63
N THR A 306 2.85 -16.57 -0.73
CA THR A 306 1.82 -17.48 -1.24
C THR A 306 1.34 -17.00 -2.60
N VAL A 307 1.31 -17.91 -3.55
CA VAL A 307 0.78 -17.65 -4.90
C VAL A 307 -0.56 -18.34 -5.08
N PHE A 308 -1.55 -17.55 -5.49
CA PHE A 308 -2.87 -18.03 -5.87
C PHE A 308 -3.06 -17.91 -7.37
N LYS A 309 -3.68 -18.93 -7.98
CA LYS A 309 -4.30 -18.80 -9.29
C LYS A 309 -5.61 -18.05 -9.12
N ARG A 310 -5.81 -17.00 -9.91
CA ARG A 310 -7.05 -16.23 -9.95
C ARG A 310 -7.91 -16.67 -11.12
N ASP A 311 -9.15 -16.97 -10.88
CA ASP A 311 -10.17 -17.15 -11.92
C ASP A 311 -10.67 -15.75 -12.36
N LYS A 312 -10.43 -15.36 -13.60
CA LYS A 312 -10.79 -14.03 -14.12
C LYS A 312 -12.30 -13.81 -14.26
N GLU A 313 -13.09 -14.88 -14.39
CA GLU A 313 -14.55 -14.78 -14.56
C GLU A 313 -15.27 -14.69 -13.21
N THR A 314 -14.75 -15.34 -12.18
CA THR A 314 -15.39 -15.42 -10.87
C THR A 314 -14.67 -14.66 -9.77
N GLY A 315 -13.45 -14.16 -10.03
CA GLY A 315 -12.60 -13.49 -9.08
C GLY A 315 -11.96 -14.41 -8.03
N ARG A 316 -12.38 -15.69 -7.95
CA ARG A 316 -11.99 -16.62 -6.90
C ARG A 316 -10.53 -17.02 -6.97
N LEU A 317 -9.99 -17.36 -5.81
CA LEU A 317 -8.59 -17.70 -5.64
C LEU A 317 -8.44 -19.20 -5.33
N THR A 318 -7.48 -19.85 -6.00
CA THR A 318 -7.04 -21.21 -5.69
C THR A 318 -5.56 -21.20 -5.40
N GLU A 319 -5.17 -21.64 -4.22
CA GLU A 319 -3.75 -21.69 -3.85
C GLU A 319 -2.96 -22.60 -4.79
N LEU A 320 -1.79 -22.09 -5.20
CA LEU A 320 -0.81 -22.82 -6.02
C LEU A 320 0.40 -23.26 -5.20
N SER A 321 0.95 -22.35 -4.41
CA SER A 321 2.13 -22.59 -3.56
C SER A 321 2.18 -21.59 -2.41
N HIS A 322 2.86 -21.95 -1.33
CA HIS A 322 3.07 -21.08 -0.16
C HIS A 322 4.46 -21.20 0.48
N ASP A 323 5.40 -21.82 -0.21
CA ASP A 323 6.72 -22.19 0.32
C ASP A 323 7.89 -21.37 -0.25
N PHE A 324 7.60 -20.32 -1.06
CA PHE A 324 8.65 -19.45 -1.55
C PHE A 324 9.17 -18.56 -0.42
N TYR A 325 10.43 -18.78 -0.03
CA TYR A 325 11.08 -18.01 1.03
C TYR A 325 11.33 -16.57 0.59
N VAL A 326 10.86 -15.61 1.36
CA VAL A 326 11.21 -14.19 1.27
C VAL A 326 11.16 -13.59 2.67
N PRO A 327 12.31 -13.12 3.24
CA PRO A 327 12.37 -12.73 4.64
C PRO A 327 11.62 -11.42 4.90
N GLU A 328 10.78 -11.40 5.94
CA GLU A 328 10.15 -10.22 6.52
C GLU A 328 9.44 -9.30 5.50
N ALA A 329 8.91 -9.87 4.40
CA ALA A 329 8.31 -9.07 3.33
C ALA A 329 7.00 -8.41 3.76
N VAL A 330 6.86 -7.11 3.46
CA VAL A 330 5.71 -6.25 3.83
C VAL A 330 5.22 -5.36 2.70
N CYS A 331 5.91 -5.39 1.57
CA CYS A 331 5.55 -4.72 0.32
C CYS A 331 5.94 -5.63 -0.84
N VAL A 332 5.11 -5.68 -1.87
CA VAL A 332 5.37 -6.45 -3.09
C VAL A 332 4.88 -5.68 -4.31
N LEU A 333 5.73 -5.61 -5.36
CA LEU A 333 5.36 -4.96 -6.62
C LEU A 333 6.12 -5.56 -7.81
N PHE A 334 5.51 -5.45 -9.00
CA PHE A 334 6.18 -5.68 -10.28
C PHE A 334 6.79 -4.36 -10.79
N ASN A 335 7.87 -4.48 -11.59
CA ASN A 335 8.48 -3.35 -12.33
C ASN A 335 8.37 -3.57 -13.82
#